data_613790abe79a87231c241a11b816e7d9
#
_entry.id   613790abe79a87231c241a11b816e7d9
#
_cell.length_a   1.000
_cell.length_b   1.000
_cell.length_c   1.000
_cell.angle_alpha   90.00
_cell.angle_beta   90.00
_cell.angle_gamma   90.00
#
_symmetry.space_group_name_H-M   'P 1'
#
loop_
_entity.id
_entity.type
_entity.pdbx_description
1 polymer ?
#
loop_
_entity_poly.entity_id
_entity_poly.type
_entity_poly.pdbx_seq_one_letter_code
_entity_poly.pdbx_strand_id
1 'polypeptide(L)'
;SYIGHGICMNKYTGARGKSGASDANAEFVAEVRKIFETNDIKYQISELGKVDLGGGGTIAYILADKGMDVIDCGVPVLSMHAPYEVTSKYDLYTAHRAYEAFYKN
;
A
#
# COMPACT_ATOMS: atom_id res chain seq x y z
N SER A 1 -8.27 -1.05 6.46
CA SER A 1 -7.72 -2.38 6.19
C SER A 1 -7.93 -3.31 7.38
N TYR A 2 -7.94 -4.58 7.11
CA TYR A 2 -8.20 -5.60 8.11
C TYR A 2 -7.06 -6.62 8.15
N ILE A 3 -6.65 -6.99 9.35
CA ILE A 3 -5.67 -8.08 9.55
C ILE A 3 -6.26 -9.39 9.02
N GLY A 4 -5.43 -10.17 8.33
CA GLY A 4 -5.83 -11.46 7.77
C GLY A 4 -6.49 -11.39 6.40
N HIS A 5 -6.60 -10.19 5.81
CA HIS A 5 -7.27 -9.98 4.53
C HIS A 5 -6.32 -9.70 3.37
N GLY A 6 -5.05 -9.94 3.57
CA GLY A 6 -4.06 -9.82 2.52
C GLY A 6 -3.26 -8.52 2.57
N ILE A 7 -2.48 -8.28 1.53
CA ILE A 7 -1.66 -7.08 1.42
C ILE A 7 -2.55 -5.85 1.19
N CYS A 8 -2.18 -4.74 1.82
CA CYS A 8 -2.89 -3.47 1.66
C CYS A 8 -2.27 -2.65 0.55
N MET A 9 -3.09 -2.20 -0.36
CA MET A 9 -2.69 -1.30 -1.43
C MET A 9 -3.27 0.08 -1.14
N ASN A 10 -2.40 1.07 -0.96
CA ASN A 10 -2.80 2.44 -0.68
C ASN A 10 -2.57 3.29 -1.91
N LYS A 11 -3.66 3.61 -2.60
CA LYS A 11 -3.59 4.44 -3.80
C LYS A 11 -3.13 5.85 -3.48
N TYR A 12 -3.59 6.40 -2.37
CA TYR A 12 -3.24 7.73 -1.93
C TYR A 12 -2.52 7.69 -0.59
N THR A 13 -1.41 8.39 -0.51
CA THR A 13 -0.70 8.61 0.75
C THR A 13 -0.36 10.07 0.88
N GLY A 14 -0.47 10.62 2.08
CA GLY A 14 -0.18 12.02 2.33
C GLY A 14 -0.80 12.47 3.62
N ALA A 15 -0.32 13.59 4.13
CA ALA A 15 -0.84 14.22 5.33
C ALA A 15 -1.23 15.65 5.02
N ARG A 16 -2.38 16.07 5.51
CA ARG A 16 -2.88 17.44 5.42
C ARG A 16 -2.82 18.01 4.00
N GLY A 17 -3.37 17.28 3.09
CA GLY A 17 -3.66 17.74 1.76
C GLY A 17 -2.52 17.60 0.78
N LYS A 18 -1.53 18.42 0.78
CA LYS A 18 -0.82 18.59 -0.49
C LYS A 18 0.69 18.50 -0.44
N SER A 19 1.28 18.70 0.72
CA SER A 19 2.72 18.59 0.87
C SER A 19 3.08 17.15 1.22
N GLY A 20 3.94 16.52 0.43
CA GLY A 20 4.35 15.16 0.66
C GLY A 20 3.27 14.12 0.38
N ALA A 21 2.36 14.44 -0.53
CA ALA A 21 1.30 13.51 -0.93
C ALA A 21 1.65 12.79 -2.23
N SER A 22 1.15 11.57 -2.38
CA SER A 22 1.25 10.79 -3.61
C SER A 22 -0.08 10.11 -3.89
N ASP A 23 -0.50 10.14 -5.15
CA ASP A 23 -1.72 9.49 -5.61
C ASP A 23 -1.37 8.66 -6.84
N ALA A 24 -1.44 7.34 -6.73
CA ALA A 24 -1.11 6.46 -7.83
C ALA A 24 -2.13 6.62 -8.97
N ASN A 25 -1.65 6.67 -10.21
CA ASN A 25 -2.55 6.80 -11.34
C ASN A 25 -3.35 5.51 -11.57
N ALA A 26 -4.50 5.65 -12.23
CA ALA A 26 -5.43 4.54 -12.40
C ALA A 26 -4.83 3.40 -13.23
N GLU A 27 -4.02 3.73 -14.21
CA GLU A 27 -3.39 2.74 -15.09
C GLU A 27 -2.41 1.87 -14.31
N PHE A 28 -1.59 2.48 -13.46
CA PHE A 28 -0.64 1.74 -12.65
C PHE A 28 -1.35 0.88 -11.60
N VAL A 29 -2.40 1.41 -10.96
CA VAL A 29 -3.22 0.63 -10.03
C VAL A 29 -3.81 -0.59 -10.74
N ALA A 30 -4.30 -0.41 -11.97
CA ALA A 30 -4.86 -1.52 -12.74
C ALA A 30 -3.81 -2.59 -13.05
N GLU A 31 -2.58 -2.19 -13.39
CA GLU A 31 -1.49 -3.13 -13.63
C GLU A 31 -1.15 -3.94 -12.38
N VAL A 32 -1.03 -3.28 -11.24
CA VAL A 32 -0.72 -3.96 -9.98
C VAL A 32 -1.85 -4.92 -9.60
N ARG A 33 -3.10 -4.50 -9.72
CA ARG A 33 -4.25 -5.38 -9.48
C ARG A 33 -4.24 -6.60 -10.38
N LYS A 34 -3.92 -6.40 -11.64
CA LYS A 34 -3.84 -7.51 -12.60
C LYS A 34 -2.77 -8.52 -12.19
N ILE A 35 -1.60 -8.03 -11.77
CA ILE A 35 -0.53 -8.90 -11.30
C ILE A 35 -0.99 -9.72 -10.09
N PHE A 36 -1.65 -9.08 -9.12
CA PHE A 36 -2.13 -9.77 -7.93
C PHE A 36 -3.21 -10.79 -8.26
N GLU A 37 -4.17 -10.43 -9.09
CA GLU A 37 -5.27 -11.32 -9.46
C GLU A 37 -4.78 -12.51 -10.29
N THR A 38 -3.85 -12.29 -11.21
CA THR A 38 -3.28 -13.35 -12.04
C THR A 38 -2.51 -14.37 -11.20
N ASN A 39 -1.90 -13.93 -10.11
CA ASN A 39 -1.09 -14.79 -9.23
C ASN A 39 -1.85 -15.24 -7.99
N ASP A 40 -3.16 -15.04 -7.95
CA ASP A 40 -4.03 -15.42 -6.83
C ASP A 40 -3.53 -14.86 -5.48
N ILE A 41 -3.18 -13.58 -5.48
CA ILE A 41 -2.70 -12.87 -4.30
C ILE A 41 -3.87 -12.07 -3.72
N LYS A 42 -4.18 -12.30 -2.44
CA LYS A 42 -5.22 -11.55 -1.75
C LYS A 42 -4.73 -10.15 -1.44
N TYR A 43 -5.52 -9.16 -1.80
CA TYR A 43 -5.20 -7.77 -1.52
C TYR A 43 -6.46 -7.01 -1.11
N GLN A 44 -6.24 -5.88 -0.47
CA GLN A 44 -7.31 -4.96 -0.10
C GLN A 44 -6.87 -3.54 -0.41
N ILE A 45 -7.84 -2.69 -0.72
CA ILE A 45 -7.60 -1.27 -0.95
C ILE A 45 -7.85 -0.56 0.37
N SER A 46 -6.92 0.28 0.77
CA SER A 46 -7.05 1.01 2.03
C SER A 46 -6.48 2.41 1.92
N GLU A 47 -6.72 3.20 2.95
CA GLU A 47 -6.17 4.55 3.08
C GLU A 47 -5.49 4.68 4.43
N LEU A 48 -4.50 5.55 4.51
CA LEU A 48 -3.78 5.83 5.75
C LEU A 48 -4.45 6.99 6.47
N GLY A 49 -5.65 6.76 7.01
CA GLY A 49 -6.41 7.78 7.69
C GLY A 49 -7.29 8.59 6.75
N LYS A 50 -7.75 9.73 7.23
CA LYS A 50 -8.60 10.61 6.43
C LYS A 50 -7.75 11.46 5.49
N VAL A 51 -8.11 11.44 4.23
CA VAL A 51 -7.50 12.32 3.23
C VAL A 51 -7.72 13.77 3.67
N ASP A 52 -6.69 14.58 3.58
CA ASP A 52 -6.67 16.01 3.93
C ASP A 52 -6.75 16.35 5.42
N LEU A 53 -7.18 15.45 6.28
CA LEU A 53 -7.32 15.75 7.72
C LEU A 53 -6.26 15.11 8.59
N GLY A 54 -5.54 14.16 8.10
CA GLY A 54 -4.54 13.48 8.91
C GLY A 54 -4.29 12.07 8.42
N GLY A 55 -3.87 11.93 7.22
CA GLY A 55 -3.44 10.65 6.71
C GLY A 55 -2.00 10.36 7.07
N GLY A 56 -1.57 9.14 6.86
CA GLY A 56 -0.16 8.79 6.96
C GLY A 56 0.59 9.24 5.72
N GLY A 57 1.73 9.88 5.92
CA GLY A 57 2.66 10.16 4.85
C GLY A 57 3.65 9.01 4.70
N THR A 58 4.11 8.81 3.47
CA THR A 58 5.15 7.83 3.18
C THR A 58 6.22 8.49 2.30
N ILE A 59 7.24 7.74 1.95
CA ILE A 59 8.28 8.24 1.04
C ILE A 59 7.85 8.21 -0.43
N ALA A 60 6.64 7.73 -0.72
CA ALA A 60 6.16 7.58 -2.10
C ALA A 60 6.21 8.89 -2.88
N TYR A 61 5.90 10.02 -2.25
CA TYR A 61 5.90 11.31 -2.95
C TYR A 61 7.28 11.68 -3.48
N ILE A 62 8.35 11.27 -2.79
CA ILE A 62 9.72 11.59 -3.21
C ILE A 62 10.01 10.93 -4.57
N LEU A 63 9.60 9.68 -4.73
CA LEU A 63 9.79 8.95 -5.99
C LEU A 63 8.81 9.44 -7.05
N ALA A 64 7.57 9.73 -6.66
CA ALA A 64 6.56 10.24 -7.59
C ALA A 64 6.95 11.60 -8.16
N ASP A 65 7.57 12.46 -7.37
CA ASP A 65 8.07 13.76 -7.83
C ASP A 65 9.17 13.62 -8.89
N LYS A 66 9.79 12.46 -8.98
CA LYS A 66 10.79 12.15 -10.01
C LYS A 66 10.19 11.54 -11.28
N GLY A 67 8.86 11.48 -11.37
CA GLY A 67 8.16 10.97 -12.54
C GLY A 67 7.96 9.45 -12.53
N MET A 68 8.18 8.79 -11.41
CA MET A 68 7.94 7.36 -11.28
C MET A 68 6.49 7.06 -10.96
N ASP A 69 5.99 5.93 -11.46
CA ASP A 69 4.73 5.37 -11.00
C ASP A 69 4.95 4.68 -9.65
N VAL A 70 4.26 5.12 -8.62
CA VAL A 70 4.48 4.66 -7.26
C VAL A 70 3.15 4.32 -6.58
N ILE A 71 3.13 3.24 -5.84
CA ILE A 71 2.01 2.89 -4.99
C ILE A 71 2.56 2.24 -3.71
N ASP A 72 1.90 2.49 -2.59
CA ASP A 72 2.27 1.86 -1.32
C ASP A 72 1.52 0.54 -1.14
N CYS A 73 2.26 -0.52 -0.91
CA CYS A 73 1.71 -1.83 -0.62
C CYS A 73 2.43 -2.43 0.58
N GLY A 74 1.68 -2.82 1.59
CA GLY A 74 2.27 -3.39 2.79
C GLY A 74 1.29 -4.23 3.60
N VAL A 75 1.75 -4.75 4.73
CA VAL A 75 0.92 -5.56 5.60
C VAL A 75 0.05 -4.67 6.50
N PRO A 76 -1.20 -5.07 6.78
CA PRO A 76 -1.99 -4.36 7.79
C PRO A 76 -1.43 -4.64 9.18
N VAL A 77 -1.37 -3.61 9.99
CA VAL A 77 -0.77 -3.68 11.32
C VAL A 77 -1.71 -3.05 12.34
N LEU A 78 -1.92 -3.71 13.46
CA LEU A 78 -2.62 -3.14 14.59
C LEU A 78 -1.62 -2.39 15.47
N SER A 79 -2.04 -1.24 15.98
CA SER A 79 -1.24 -0.42 16.90
C SER A 79 0.08 0.04 16.30
N MET A 80 0.06 0.48 15.05
CA MET A 80 1.24 1.00 14.37
C MET A 80 1.88 2.13 15.20
N HIS A 81 3.20 2.07 15.31
CA HIS A 81 4.03 3.00 16.09
C HIS A 81 3.90 2.84 17.61
N ALA A 82 3.15 1.86 18.08
CA ALA A 82 3.08 1.54 19.51
C ALA A 82 4.26 0.63 19.92
N PRO A 83 4.51 0.48 21.24
CA PRO A 83 5.54 -0.45 21.71
C PRO A 83 5.31 -1.91 21.28
N TYR A 84 4.05 -2.29 21.10
CA TYR A 84 3.68 -3.60 20.56
C TYR A 84 2.79 -3.40 19.36
N GLU A 85 3.22 -3.97 18.26
CA GLU A 85 2.45 -3.99 17.03
C GLU A 85 2.10 -5.42 16.67
N VAL A 86 0.94 -5.63 16.08
CA VAL A 86 0.47 -6.97 15.72
C VAL A 86 0.15 -7.01 14.24
N THR A 87 0.64 -8.04 13.58
CA THR A 87 0.28 -8.33 12.20
C THR A 87 0.02 -9.82 12.02
N SER A 88 -0.61 -10.18 10.92
CA SER A 88 -0.92 -11.58 10.61
C SER A 88 0.25 -12.22 9.85
N LYS A 89 0.61 -13.44 10.23
CA LYS A 89 1.59 -14.23 9.47
C LYS A 89 1.11 -14.49 8.05
N TYR A 90 -0.20 -14.65 7.86
CA TYR A 90 -0.78 -14.81 6.55
C TYR A 90 -0.54 -13.58 5.68
N ASP A 91 -0.74 -12.39 6.24
CA ASP A 91 -0.54 -11.16 5.50
C ASP A 91 0.93 -10.95 5.15
N LEU A 92 1.84 -11.33 6.05
CA LEU A 92 3.27 -11.26 5.77
C LEU A 92 3.65 -12.19 4.63
N TYR A 93 3.14 -13.41 4.63
CA TYR A 93 3.35 -14.36 3.56
C TYR A 93 2.78 -13.85 2.24
N THR A 94 1.58 -13.28 2.29
CA THR A 94 0.92 -12.71 1.12
C THR A 94 1.71 -11.54 0.55
N ALA A 95 2.27 -10.69 1.42
CA ALA A 95 3.12 -9.58 0.98
C ALA A 95 4.38 -10.09 0.27
N HIS A 96 5.00 -11.12 0.79
CA HIS A 96 6.16 -11.74 0.15
C HIS A 96 5.80 -12.21 -1.26
N ARG A 97 4.68 -12.92 -1.41
CA ARG A 97 4.22 -13.38 -2.71
C ARG A 97 3.89 -12.22 -3.65
N ALA A 98 3.32 -11.15 -3.10
CA ALA A 98 2.95 -9.98 -3.90
C ALA A 98 4.20 -9.29 -4.47
N TYR A 99 5.21 -9.08 -3.66
CA TYR A 99 6.45 -8.47 -4.13
C TYR A 99 7.17 -9.36 -5.13
N GLU A 100 7.21 -10.66 -4.89
CA GLU A 100 7.80 -11.60 -5.83
C GLU A 100 7.09 -11.54 -7.18
N ALA A 101 5.76 -11.57 -7.18
CA ALA A 101 4.98 -11.49 -8.41
C ALA A 101 5.21 -10.18 -9.16
N PHE A 102 5.29 -9.07 -8.42
CA PHE A 102 5.55 -7.77 -9.02
C PHE A 102 6.91 -7.72 -9.70
N TYR A 103 7.95 -8.22 -9.04
CA TYR A 103 9.30 -8.19 -9.61
C TYR A 103 9.50 -9.14 -10.79
N LYS A 104 8.68 -10.18 -10.90
CA LYS A 104 8.74 -11.13 -12.02
C LYS A 104 7.98 -10.68 -13.26
N ASN A 105 7.24 -9.61 -13.16
CA ASN A 105 6.44 -9.13 -14.30
C ASN A 105 7.08 -7.91 -15.00
#